data_7a020aca62a46203efd5132809eb860d
#
_entry.id   7a020aca62a46203efd5132809eb860d
#
_cell.length_a   1.000
_cell.length_b   1.000
_cell.length_c   1.000
_cell.angle_alpha   90.00
_cell.angle_beta   90.00
_cell.angle_gamma   90.00
#
_symmetry.space_group_name_H-M   'P 1'
#
loop_
_entity.id
_entity.type
_entity.pdbx_description
1 polymer ?
#
loop_
_entity_poly.entity_id
_entity_poly.type
_entity_poly.pdbx_seq_one_letter_code
_entity_poly.pdbx_strand_id
1 'polypeptide(L)'
;MRNWTEKEQPEEDTLQSLKKDLKIDKFICNLLLQREVNSLKKAQKFFRPDINLLHDPFLMKDMKKVVEKIQNSKEHRIMILGDYDVDGTTSTAMLYKYFKNMN
;
A
#
# COMPACT_ATOMS: atom_id res chain seq x y z
N MET A 1 -1.17 -16.53 -29.05
CA MET A 1 -0.28 -17.28 -28.12
C MET A 1 0.08 -16.36 -26.96
N ARG A 2 0.01 -16.85 -25.72
CA ARG A 2 0.51 -16.10 -24.56
C ARG A 2 2.03 -16.34 -24.46
N ASN A 3 2.82 -15.28 -24.60
CA ASN A 3 4.27 -15.38 -24.43
C ASN A 3 4.59 -15.27 -22.95
N TRP A 4 5.32 -16.24 -22.41
CA TRP A 4 5.86 -16.17 -21.09
C TRP A 4 7.18 -15.42 -21.14
N THR A 5 7.38 -14.45 -20.26
CA THR A 5 8.66 -13.76 -20.05
C THR A 5 9.12 -14.04 -18.63
N GLU A 6 10.34 -14.52 -18.50
CA GLU A 6 10.97 -14.66 -17.18
C GLU A 6 11.42 -13.28 -16.68
N LYS A 7 11.26 -13.05 -15.37
CA LYS A 7 11.86 -11.88 -14.74
C LYS A 7 13.38 -12.03 -14.69
N GLU A 8 14.06 -10.91 -14.83
CA GLU A 8 15.50 -10.87 -14.63
C GLU A 8 15.89 -11.46 -13.28
N GLN A 9 16.92 -12.28 -13.28
CA GLN A 9 17.44 -12.85 -12.05
C GLN A 9 18.22 -11.76 -11.29
N PRO A 10 18.04 -11.67 -9.98
CA PRO A 10 18.78 -10.71 -9.17
C PRO A 10 20.28 -11.06 -9.15
N GLU A 11 21.12 -10.05 -8.93
CA GLU A 11 22.55 -10.22 -8.75
C GLU A 11 22.86 -11.18 -7.61
N GLU A 12 23.76 -12.13 -7.86
CA GLU A 12 24.10 -13.18 -6.90
C GLU A 12 24.64 -12.62 -5.57
N ASP A 13 25.44 -11.56 -5.61
CA ASP A 13 25.99 -10.92 -4.41
C ASP A 13 24.89 -10.33 -3.52
N THR A 14 23.92 -9.66 -4.12
CA THR A 14 22.74 -9.11 -3.41
C THR A 14 21.91 -10.24 -2.79
N LEU A 15 21.76 -11.33 -3.52
CA LEU A 15 21.01 -12.51 -3.07
C LEU A 15 21.71 -13.19 -1.89
N GLN A 16 23.02 -13.38 -1.93
CA GLN A 16 23.79 -13.98 -0.84
C GLN A 16 23.81 -13.09 0.40
N SER A 17 23.92 -11.78 0.22
CA SER A 17 23.83 -10.81 1.33
C SER A 17 22.47 -10.92 2.02
N LEU A 18 21.38 -10.88 1.27
CA LEU A 18 20.04 -10.98 1.82
C LEU A 18 19.78 -12.32 2.53
N LYS A 19 20.28 -13.42 1.96
CA LYS A 19 20.22 -14.76 2.56
C LYS A 19 20.94 -14.79 3.91
N LYS A 20 22.12 -14.19 4.01
CA LYS A 20 22.90 -14.10 5.25
C LYS A 20 22.14 -13.29 6.31
N ASP A 21 21.56 -12.17 5.93
CA ASP A 21 20.87 -11.25 6.84
C ASP A 21 19.55 -11.83 7.36
N LEU A 22 18.78 -12.47 6.48
CA LEU A 22 17.46 -13.00 6.81
C LEU A 22 17.50 -14.44 7.33
N LYS A 23 18.58 -15.19 7.06
CA LYS A 23 18.74 -16.61 7.39
C LYS A 23 17.60 -17.50 6.84
N ILE A 24 17.14 -17.19 5.63
CA ILE A 24 16.09 -17.91 4.92
C ILE A 24 16.62 -18.54 3.62
N ASP A 25 15.79 -19.37 3.00
CA ASP A 25 16.17 -20.06 1.77
C ASP A 25 16.43 -19.10 0.61
N LYS A 26 17.39 -19.49 -0.27
CA LYS A 26 17.77 -18.72 -1.46
C LYS A 26 16.59 -18.42 -2.37
N PHE A 27 15.65 -19.36 -2.52
CA PHE A 27 14.47 -19.21 -3.35
C PHE A 27 13.56 -18.07 -2.83
N ILE A 28 13.36 -18.02 -1.52
CA ILE A 28 12.57 -16.94 -0.90
C ILE A 28 13.28 -15.59 -1.05
N CYS A 29 14.60 -15.53 -0.88
CA CYS A 29 15.38 -14.32 -1.13
C CYS A 29 15.21 -13.83 -2.57
N ASN A 30 15.23 -14.71 -3.56
CA ASN A 30 15.01 -14.38 -4.96
C ASN A 30 13.62 -13.75 -5.17
N LEU A 31 12.57 -14.34 -4.61
CA LEU A 31 11.21 -13.79 -4.69
C LEU A 31 11.08 -12.42 -4.03
N LEU A 32 11.78 -12.18 -2.93
CA LEU A 32 11.84 -10.89 -2.26
C LEU A 32 12.55 -9.84 -3.11
N LEU A 33 13.70 -10.19 -3.68
CA LEU A 33 14.46 -9.29 -4.55
C LEU A 33 13.67 -8.89 -5.79
N GLN A 34 12.95 -9.83 -6.41
CA GLN A 34 12.04 -9.54 -7.52
C GLN A 34 10.88 -8.58 -7.17
N ARG A 35 10.67 -8.31 -5.87
CA ARG A 35 9.72 -7.34 -5.31
C ARG A 35 10.40 -6.12 -4.70
N GLU A 36 11.66 -5.90 -5.03
CA GLU A 36 12.49 -4.78 -4.53
C GLU A 36 12.73 -4.81 -3.00
N VAL A 37 12.46 -5.94 -2.35
CA VAL A 37 12.79 -6.16 -0.94
C VAL A 37 14.23 -6.63 -0.84
N ASN A 38 15.16 -5.69 -0.89
CA ASN A 38 16.61 -5.93 -1.02
C ASN A 38 17.41 -5.62 0.24
N SER A 39 16.78 -5.49 1.39
CA SER A 39 17.46 -5.24 2.66
C SER A 39 16.68 -5.79 3.85
N LEU A 40 17.37 -6.06 4.97
CA LEU A 40 16.74 -6.50 6.22
C LEU A 40 15.61 -5.54 6.64
N LYS A 41 15.82 -4.23 6.56
CA LYS A 41 14.82 -3.23 6.92
C LYS A 41 13.57 -3.30 6.05
N LYS A 42 13.73 -3.50 4.74
CA LYS A 42 12.58 -3.68 3.83
C LYS A 42 11.87 -5.00 4.09
N ALA A 43 12.62 -6.08 4.36
CA ALA A 43 12.04 -7.37 4.69
C ALA A 43 11.24 -7.32 6.01
N GLN A 44 11.74 -6.66 7.03
CA GLN A 44 11.01 -6.45 8.29
C GLN A 44 9.67 -5.73 8.05
N LYS A 45 9.67 -4.65 7.28
CA LYS A 45 8.43 -3.94 6.92
C LYS A 45 7.47 -4.80 6.10
N PHE A 46 8.00 -5.62 5.19
CA PHE A 46 7.20 -6.50 4.35
C PHE A 46 6.49 -7.60 5.15
N PHE A 47 7.22 -8.23 6.09
CA PHE A 47 6.68 -9.34 6.89
C PHE A 47 5.96 -8.91 8.17
N ARG A 48 6.20 -7.69 8.64
CA ARG A 48 5.59 -7.13 9.84
C ARG A 48 4.99 -5.76 9.52
N PRO A 49 3.88 -5.73 8.77
CA PRO A 49 3.19 -4.48 8.47
C PRO A 49 2.68 -3.85 9.77
N ASP A 50 2.86 -2.54 9.90
CA ASP A 50 2.42 -1.74 11.04
C ASP A 50 1.71 -0.49 10.50
N ILE A 51 0.69 -0.02 11.23
CA ILE A 51 -0.07 1.17 10.85
C ILE A 51 0.82 2.43 10.77
N ASN A 52 1.89 2.47 11.58
CA ASN A 52 2.87 3.56 11.56
C ASN A 52 3.74 3.58 10.29
N LEU A 53 3.65 2.55 9.44
CA LEU A 53 4.33 2.48 8.14
C LEU A 53 3.50 3.06 7.01
N LEU A 54 2.25 3.46 7.28
CA LEU A 54 1.42 4.14 6.29
C LEU A 54 2.02 5.52 5.96
N HIS A 55 1.90 5.90 4.71
CA HIS A 55 2.28 7.23 4.28
C HIS A 55 1.31 8.29 4.82
N ASP A 56 1.82 9.50 5.04
CA ASP A 56 0.98 10.63 5.38
C ASP A 56 -0.04 10.87 4.24
N PRO A 57 -1.37 10.84 4.52
CA PRO A 57 -2.40 11.06 3.51
C PRO A 57 -2.30 12.44 2.85
N PHE A 58 -1.69 13.43 3.49
CA PHE A 58 -1.47 14.76 2.91
C PHE A 58 -0.38 14.80 1.83
N LEU A 59 0.35 13.71 1.59
CA LEU A 59 1.20 13.54 0.41
C LEU A 59 0.38 13.33 -0.87
N MET A 60 -0.90 12.95 -0.76
CA MET A 60 -1.79 12.86 -1.91
C MET A 60 -2.07 14.24 -2.49
N LYS A 61 -2.06 14.33 -3.82
CA LYS A 61 -2.36 15.57 -4.54
C LYS A 61 -3.72 16.13 -4.10
N ASP A 62 -3.73 17.41 -3.79
CA ASP A 62 -4.91 18.20 -3.41
C ASP A 62 -5.63 17.74 -2.12
N MET A 63 -5.07 16.83 -1.33
CA MET A 63 -5.70 16.32 -0.09
C MET A 63 -6.12 17.47 0.86
N LYS A 64 -5.25 18.47 1.07
CA LYS A 64 -5.58 19.63 1.92
C LYS A 64 -6.82 20.36 1.43
N LYS A 65 -6.91 20.64 0.12
CA LYS A 65 -8.07 21.31 -0.48
C LYS A 65 -9.35 20.50 -0.32
N VAL A 66 -9.26 19.18 -0.47
CA VAL A 66 -10.41 18.28 -0.29
C VAL A 66 -10.89 18.32 1.15
N VAL A 67 -10.00 18.23 2.12
CA VAL A 67 -10.33 18.28 3.56
C VAL A 67 -10.98 19.63 3.90
N GLU A 68 -10.40 20.76 3.48
CA GLU A 68 -10.95 22.09 3.70
C GLU A 68 -12.34 22.24 3.06
N LYS A 69 -12.52 21.74 1.84
CA LYS A 69 -13.81 21.79 1.15
C LYS A 69 -14.88 20.99 1.89
N ILE A 70 -14.54 19.79 2.37
CA ILE A 70 -15.45 18.95 3.16
C ILE A 70 -15.83 19.65 4.48
N GLN A 71 -14.85 20.19 5.21
CA GLN A 71 -15.08 20.89 6.47
C GLN A 71 -16.00 22.11 6.32
N ASN A 72 -15.90 22.80 5.19
CA ASN A 72 -16.73 23.96 4.87
C ASN A 72 -18.09 23.60 4.23
N SER A 73 -18.37 22.31 4.02
CA SER A 73 -19.57 21.82 3.33
C SER A 73 -20.62 21.23 4.27
N LYS A 74 -20.63 21.61 5.56
CA LYS A 74 -21.54 21.03 6.59
C LYS A 74 -23.02 21.12 6.25
N GLU A 75 -23.43 22.12 5.47
CA GLU A 75 -24.82 22.32 5.04
C GLU A 75 -25.11 21.72 3.65
N HIS A 76 -24.13 21.08 3.03
CA HIS A 76 -24.26 20.54 1.68
C HIS A 76 -24.43 19.02 1.70
N ARG A 77 -25.09 18.52 0.66
CA ARG A 77 -25.18 17.08 0.43
C ARG A 77 -23.85 16.56 -0.14
N ILE A 78 -23.28 15.54 0.48
CA ILE A 78 -22.08 14.86 0.01
C ILE A 78 -22.52 13.55 -0.62
N MET A 79 -22.16 13.36 -1.89
CA MET A 79 -22.33 12.08 -2.59
C MET A 79 -20.99 11.32 -2.57
N ILE A 80 -21.01 10.07 -2.16
CA ILE A 80 -19.84 9.19 -2.15
C ILE A 80 -20.05 8.18 -3.27
N LEU A 81 -19.11 8.14 -4.22
CA LEU A 81 -19.07 7.17 -5.31
C LEU A 81 -17.91 6.21 -5.06
N GLY A 82 -18.19 4.93 -5.04
CA GLY A 82 -17.19 3.87 -4.95
C GLY A 82 -17.41 2.83 -6.04
N ASP A 83 -16.36 2.09 -6.35
CA ASP A 83 -16.46 0.97 -7.26
C ASP A 83 -17.19 -0.21 -6.59
N TYR A 84 -17.61 -1.19 -7.37
CA TYR A 84 -18.39 -2.35 -6.90
C TYR A 84 -17.53 -3.45 -6.27
N ASP A 85 -16.22 -3.36 -6.35
CA ASP A 85 -15.30 -4.30 -5.72
C ASP A 85 -15.22 -4.14 -4.19
N VAL A 86 -14.43 -4.99 -3.53
CA VAL A 86 -14.39 -5.05 -2.06
C VAL A 86 -13.85 -3.77 -1.45
N ASP A 87 -12.80 -3.18 -2.00
CA ASP A 87 -12.20 -1.94 -1.50
C ASP A 87 -13.07 -0.73 -1.81
N GLY A 88 -13.72 -0.66 -2.97
CA GLY A 88 -14.68 0.39 -3.30
C GLY A 88 -15.89 0.39 -2.37
N THR A 89 -16.50 -0.77 -2.14
CA THR A 89 -17.67 -0.89 -1.24
C THR A 89 -17.33 -0.66 0.22
N THR A 90 -16.18 -1.16 0.70
CA THR A 90 -15.75 -0.97 2.09
C THR A 90 -15.35 0.47 2.38
N SER A 91 -14.60 1.12 1.48
CA SER A 91 -14.22 2.54 1.64
C SER A 91 -15.44 3.47 1.58
N THR A 92 -16.41 3.20 0.70
CA THR A 92 -17.68 3.92 0.65
C THR A 92 -18.45 3.80 1.97
N ALA A 93 -18.54 2.58 2.51
CA ALA A 93 -19.23 2.35 3.79
C ALA A 93 -18.51 3.05 4.96
N MET A 94 -17.18 3.07 4.97
CA MET A 94 -16.40 3.78 5.98
C MET A 94 -16.64 5.29 5.93
N LEU A 95 -16.56 5.90 4.76
CA LEU A 95 -16.81 7.34 4.58
C LEU A 95 -18.26 7.69 4.93
N TYR A 96 -19.24 6.89 4.50
CA TYR A 96 -20.64 7.10 4.86
C TYR A 96 -20.86 7.11 6.37
N LYS A 97 -20.33 6.11 7.08
CA LYS A 97 -20.41 6.04 8.55
C LYS A 97 -19.71 7.23 9.21
N TYR A 98 -18.55 7.61 8.72
CA TYR A 98 -17.80 8.75 9.23
C TYR A 98 -18.63 10.05 9.13
N PHE A 99 -19.14 10.38 7.96
CA PHE A 99 -19.94 11.60 7.78
C PHE A 99 -21.27 11.56 8.53
N LYS A 100 -21.92 10.40 8.62
CA LYS A 100 -23.15 10.23 9.41
C LYS A 100 -22.92 10.50 10.89
N ASN A 101 -21.74 10.19 11.44
CA ASN A 101 -21.43 10.43 12.84
C ASN A 101 -20.93 11.86 13.12
N MET A 102 -20.66 12.65 12.10
CA MET A 102 -20.25 14.07 12.24
C MET A 102 -21.43 15.03 12.32
N ASN A 103 -22.63 14.58 11.94
CA ASN A 103 -23.89 15.31 12.02
C ASN A 103 -24.70 14.81 13.23
#